data_eb0bb700425107398f408c4904e9dfbf
#
_entry.id   eb0bb700425107398f408c4904e9dfbf
#
_cell.length_a   1.000
_cell.length_b   1.000
_cell.length_c   1.000
_cell.angle_alpha   90.00
_cell.angle_beta   90.00
_cell.angle_gamma   90.00
#
_symmetry.space_group_name_H-M   'P 1'
#
loop_
_entity.id
_entity.type
_entity.pdbx_description
1 polymer ?
#
loop_
_entity_poly.entity_id
_entity_poly.type
_entity_poly.pdbx_seq_one_letter_code
_entity_poly.pdbx_strand_id
1 'polypeptide(L)'
;FTFLDAKHTFVNATLASHYGIPDERLETIPAAGSAAGNGIFSASGPWLKIDDADAYGRGGLLPMSVFLTKNAPGLRTSPVKRGYWVVRRLLGERIPPPPPNVPELPEDESRLGDLTLRKALALHRDNKSCSGCHERFDTIGLAFEGYGPVGERRTKDLGGRPVSTDVVFPGGHTGTGLHGLQTYLRQHRQDEFLDNLCRKLLSY
;
A
#
# COMPACT_ATOMS: atom_id res chain seq x y z
N PHE A 1 16.35 -6.95 1.15
CA PHE A 1 15.02 -6.65 0.55
C PHE A 1 13.85 -7.07 1.45
N THR A 2 14.12 -7.78 2.53
CA THR A 2 13.13 -8.29 3.51
C THR A 2 12.18 -7.21 4.05
N PHE A 3 12.64 -5.95 4.10
CA PHE A 3 11.82 -4.81 4.49
C PHE A 3 10.54 -4.63 3.63
N LEU A 4 10.60 -5.03 2.35
CA LEU A 4 9.46 -4.92 1.43
C LEU A 4 8.64 -6.20 1.30
N ASP A 5 9.28 -7.37 1.49
CA ASP A 5 8.69 -8.66 1.18
C ASP A 5 8.83 -9.69 2.31
N ALA A 6 8.98 -9.23 3.56
CA ALA A 6 8.91 -10.11 4.71
C ALA A 6 7.61 -10.92 4.72
N LYS A 7 7.70 -12.20 5.06
CA LYS A 7 6.52 -13.06 5.22
C LYS A 7 5.89 -12.97 6.59
N HIS A 8 6.47 -12.19 7.49
CA HIS A 8 5.98 -12.02 8.84
C HIS A 8 5.47 -10.60 9.09
N THR A 9 4.61 -10.47 10.09
CA THR A 9 4.14 -9.20 10.64
C THR A 9 3.95 -9.32 12.15
N PHE A 10 3.71 -8.19 12.80
CA PHE A 10 3.36 -8.15 14.22
C PHE A 10 1.96 -7.57 14.38
N VAL A 11 1.13 -8.22 15.18
CA VAL A 11 -0.26 -7.81 15.41
C VAL A 11 -0.61 -7.93 16.88
N ASN A 12 -1.56 -7.11 17.33
CA ASN A 12 -2.37 -7.36 18.50
C ASN A 12 -3.76 -7.87 18.07
N ALA A 13 -4.63 -8.21 19.00
CA ALA A 13 -5.95 -8.75 18.68
C ALA A 13 -6.76 -7.83 17.73
N THR A 14 -6.77 -6.51 17.98
CA THR A 14 -7.48 -5.54 17.13
C THR A 14 -6.94 -5.53 15.70
N LEU A 15 -5.62 -5.50 15.54
CA LEU A 15 -5.00 -5.47 14.22
C LEU A 15 -5.12 -6.82 13.51
N ALA A 16 -5.08 -7.93 14.25
CA ALA A 16 -5.30 -9.26 13.71
C ALA A 16 -6.71 -9.39 13.11
N SER A 17 -7.73 -8.99 13.86
CA SER A 17 -9.11 -8.95 13.36
C SER A 17 -9.25 -8.07 12.11
N HIS A 18 -8.63 -6.89 12.11
CA HIS A 18 -8.61 -6.00 10.93
C HIS A 18 -7.90 -6.63 9.72
N TYR A 19 -6.88 -7.44 9.96
CA TYR A 19 -6.14 -8.15 8.90
C TYR A 19 -6.81 -9.44 8.45
N GLY A 20 -7.91 -9.86 9.11
CA GLY A 20 -8.60 -11.12 8.84
C GLY A 20 -7.80 -12.34 9.30
N ILE A 21 -6.94 -12.19 10.31
CA ILE A 21 -6.21 -13.28 10.95
C ILE A 21 -7.12 -13.89 12.01
N PRO A 22 -7.43 -15.20 11.95
CA PRO A 22 -8.35 -15.86 12.89
C PRO A 22 -7.79 -15.86 14.32
N ASP A 23 -8.69 -15.76 15.32
CA ASP A 23 -8.32 -15.74 16.74
C ASP A 23 -7.59 -17.02 17.17
N GLU A 24 -7.95 -18.18 16.61
CA GLU A 24 -7.28 -19.46 16.88
C GLU A 24 -5.78 -19.42 16.56
N ARG A 25 -5.37 -18.58 15.62
CA ARG A 25 -3.95 -18.36 15.30
C ARG A 25 -3.23 -17.56 16.38
N LEU A 26 -3.95 -16.71 17.09
CA LEU A 26 -3.37 -15.88 18.17
C LEU A 26 -3.16 -16.69 19.45
N GLU A 27 -4.03 -17.65 19.73
CA GLU A 27 -3.95 -18.51 20.92
C GLU A 27 -2.75 -19.47 20.88
N THR A 28 -2.31 -19.85 19.69
CA THR A 28 -1.19 -20.81 19.49
C THR A 28 0.19 -20.17 19.53
N ILE A 29 0.28 -18.83 19.55
CA ILE A 29 1.56 -18.12 19.50
C ILE A 29 1.95 -17.73 20.93
N PRO A 30 3.11 -18.21 21.44
CA PRO A 30 3.62 -17.75 22.73
C PRO A 30 3.78 -16.23 22.70
N ALA A 31 3.28 -15.54 23.71
CA ALA A 31 3.52 -14.10 23.85
C ALA A 31 5.02 -13.86 23.79
N ALA A 32 5.49 -13.17 22.75
CA ALA A 32 6.90 -12.86 22.59
C ALA A 32 7.35 -12.01 23.78
N GLY A 33 8.05 -12.67 24.74
CA GLY A 33 8.69 -12.06 25.88
C GLY A 33 7.77 -11.13 26.68
N SER A 34 7.27 -11.61 27.81
CA SER A 34 6.82 -10.75 28.91
C SER A 34 8.04 -10.05 29.53
N ALA A 35 8.73 -9.21 28.75
CA ALA A 35 9.52 -8.16 29.35
C ALA A 35 8.50 -7.24 30.00
N ALA A 36 8.39 -7.32 31.32
CA ALA A 36 7.68 -6.38 32.17
C ALA A 36 8.33 -4.99 32.00
N GLY A 37 8.12 -4.39 30.85
CA GLY A 37 8.46 -3.00 30.57
C GLY A 37 7.17 -2.21 30.66
N ASN A 38 7.16 -1.16 31.45
CA ASN A 38 6.14 -0.12 31.53
C ASN A 38 5.88 0.50 30.14
N GLY A 39 5.34 -0.29 29.21
CA GLY A 39 5.17 0.09 27.80
C GLY A 39 3.88 0.86 27.62
N ILE A 40 4.03 2.04 27.10
CA ILE A 40 3.02 2.98 26.58
C ILE A 40 2.06 2.34 25.52
N PHE A 41 2.18 1.02 25.26
CA PHE A 41 1.44 0.26 24.23
C PHE A 41 0.43 -0.75 24.79
N SER A 42 0.07 -0.64 26.06
CA SER A 42 -0.75 -1.64 26.78
C SER A 42 -2.25 -1.57 26.52
N ALA A 43 -2.76 -0.65 25.69
CA ALA A 43 -4.22 -0.50 25.48
C ALA A 43 -4.87 -1.62 24.66
N SER A 44 -4.09 -2.51 24.01
CA SER A 44 -4.59 -3.51 23.05
C SER A 44 -4.01 -4.92 23.23
N GLY A 45 -3.43 -5.24 24.39
CA GLY A 45 -2.86 -6.57 24.65
C GLY A 45 -1.47 -6.80 24.04
N PRO A 46 -0.93 -8.04 24.17
CA PRO A 46 0.40 -8.37 23.68
C PRO A 46 0.49 -8.30 22.16
N TRP A 47 1.67 -7.95 21.66
CA TRP A 47 2.01 -8.05 20.25
C TRP A 47 2.52 -9.46 19.94
N LEU A 48 1.94 -10.07 18.91
CA LEU A 48 2.24 -11.42 18.47
C LEU A 48 2.87 -11.37 17.08
N LYS A 49 3.88 -12.22 16.85
CA LYS A 49 4.51 -12.38 15.54
C LYS A 49 3.74 -13.41 14.72
N ILE A 50 3.33 -13.06 13.53
CA ILE A 50 2.69 -13.95 12.55
C ILE A 50 3.72 -14.23 11.45
N ASP A 51 4.22 -15.45 11.35
CA ASP A 51 5.31 -15.82 10.41
C ASP A 51 4.83 -16.08 8.98
N ASP A 52 3.56 -16.43 8.78
CA ASP A 52 2.91 -16.68 7.49
C ASP A 52 1.95 -15.56 7.10
N ALA A 53 2.33 -14.32 7.36
CA ALA A 53 1.48 -13.14 7.13
C ALA A 53 1.13 -12.93 5.65
N ASP A 54 1.91 -13.46 4.73
CA ASP A 54 1.65 -13.45 3.29
C ASP A 54 0.37 -14.22 2.91
N ALA A 55 -0.03 -15.24 3.66
CA ALA A 55 -1.32 -15.93 3.49
C ALA A 55 -2.52 -14.97 3.68
N TYR A 56 -2.35 -13.94 4.49
CA TYR A 56 -3.35 -12.89 4.74
C TYR A 56 -3.12 -11.64 3.88
N GLY A 57 -2.17 -11.69 2.93
CA GLY A 57 -1.76 -10.55 2.12
C GLY A 57 -1.04 -9.48 2.93
N ARG A 58 -0.33 -9.88 3.99
CA ARG A 58 0.45 -8.99 4.87
C ARG A 58 1.92 -9.37 4.81
N GLY A 59 2.72 -8.66 5.57
CA GLY A 59 4.17 -8.84 5.58
C GLY A 59 4.91 -7.74 4.81
N GLY A 60 6.03 -7.32 5.35
CA GLY A 60 6.75 -6.13 4.87
C GLY A 60 5.99 -4.81 5.08
N LEU A 61 6.55 -3.73 4.57
CA LEU A 61 6.04 -2.37 4.78
C LEU A 61 4.74 -2.07 4.00
N LEU A 62 4.69 -2.50 2.74
CA LEU A 62 3.69 -2.01 1.77
C LEU A 62 2.24 -2.40 2.10
N PRO A 63 1.93 -3.58 2.68
CA PRO A 63 0.57 -3.94 3.07
C PRO A 63 0.19 -3.50 4.49
N MET A 64 1.03 -2.73 5.18
CA MET A 64 0.70 -2.23 6.52
C MET A 64 -0.45 -1.23 6.43
N SER A 65 -1.48 -1.39 7.28
CA SER A 65 -2.63 -0.49 7.30
C SER A 65 -2.26 0.96 7.57
N VAL A 66 -1.23 1.22 8.38
CA VAL A 66 -0.74 2.59 8.61
C VAL A 66 -0.27 3.27 7.32
N PHE A 67 0.43 2.56 6.43
CA PHE A 67 0.83 3.08 5.14
C PHE A 67 -0.39 3.31 4.22
N LEU A 68 -1.27 2.32 4.15
CA LEU A 68 -2.44 2.32 3.26
C LEU A 68 -3.44 3.42 3.64
N THR A 69 -3.72 3.58 4.93
CA THR A 69 -4.62 4.60 5.48
C THR A 69 -4.05 6.02 5.30
N LYS A 70 -2.76 6.20 5.63
CA LYS A 70 -2.11 7.50 5.47
C LYS A 70 -2.13 8.01 4.02
N ASN A 71 -2.15 7.10 3.06
CA ASN A 71 -2.18 7.38 1.63
C ASN A 71 -3.57 7.17 1.02
N ALA A 72 -4.62 7.40 1.79
CA ALA A 72 -6.02 7.44 1.37
C ALA A 72 -6.68 8.74 1.82
N PRO A 73 -7.65 9.30 1.07
CA PRO A 73 -8.35 10.52 1.47
C PRO A 73 -9.54 10.28 2.43
N GLY A 74 -9.81 9.04 2.83
CA GLY A 74 -10.90 8.69 3.75
C GLY A 74 -11.82 7.62 3.17
N LEU A 75 -12.88 8.02 2.45
CA LEU A 75 -13.90 7.11 1.90
C LEU A 75 -13.55 6.59 0.48
N ARG A 76 -12.31 6.65 0.08
CA ARG A 76 -11.76 5.99 -1.11
C ARG A 76 -10.29 5.72 -0.96
N THR A 77 -9.78 4.85 -1.80
CA THR A 77 -8.34 4.69 -1.98
C THR A 77 -7.74 5.83 -2.82
N SER A 78 -6.44 5.92 -2.86
CA SER A 78 -5.74 6.82 -3.77
C SER A 78 -4.52 6.14 -4.39
N PRO A 79 -4.69 5.53 -5.57
CA PRO A 79 -3.55 5.02 -6.33
C PRO A 79 -2.47 6.08 -6.53
N VAL A 80 -2.87 7.31 -6.82
CA VAL A 80 -1.94 8.45 -6.96
C VAL A 80 -1.08 8.64 -5.73
N LYS A 81 -1.67 8.77 -4.53
CA LYS A 81 -0.90 8.97 -3.29
C LYS A 81 -0.04 7.76 -2.94
N ARG A 82 -0.58 6.53 -3.07
CA ARG A 82 0.15 5.29 -2.79
C ARG A 82 1.34 5.11 -3.74
N GLY A 83 1.12 5.28 -5.05
CA GLY A 83 2.16 5.17 -6.05
C GLY A 83 3.20 6.28 -5.96
N TYR A 84 2.77 7.54 -5.78
CA TYR A 84 3.66 8.68 -5.54
C TYR A 84 4.55 8.43 -4.31
N TRP A 85 3.99 7.90 -3.22
CA TRP A 85 4.77 7.58 -2.03
C TRP A 85 5.87 6.54 -2.33
N VAL A 86 5.53 5.47 -3.06
CA VAL A 86 6.52 4.45 -3.46
C VAL A 86 7.62 5.10 -4.30
N VAL A 87 7.27 5.81 -5.35
CA VAL A 87 8.25 6.40 -6.27
C VAL A 87 9.09 7.48 -5.57
N ARG A 88 8.44 8.35 -4.81
CA ARG A 88 9.12 9.50 -4.17
C ARG A 88 9.86 9.13 -2.90
N ARG A 89 9.25 8.31 -2.03
CA ARG A 89 9.78 8.02 -0.68
C ARG A 89 10.59 6.75 -0.61
N LEU A 90 10.19 5.72 -1.36
CA LEU A 90 10.88 4.44 -1.36
C LEU A 90 12.00 4.40 -2.40
N LEU A 91 11.74 4.84 -3.63
CA LEU A 91 12.73 4.83 -4.72
C LEU A 91 13.56 6.12 -4.82
N GLY A 92 13.17 7.19 -4.14
CA GLY A 92 13.93 8.44 -4.09
C GLY A 92 13.83 9.31 -5.35
N GLU A 93 12.93 9.01 -6.28
CA GLU A 93 12.75 9.81 -7.47
C GLU A 93 12.26 11.23 -7.16
N ARG A 94 12.76 12.20 -7.92
CA ARG A 94 12.24 13.57 -7.87
C ARG A 94 11.05 13.69 -8.82
N ILE A 95 9.88 13.99 -8.23
CA ILE A 95 8.66 14.29 -8.98
C ILE A 95 8.34 15.75 -8.73
N PRO A 96 8.16 16.56 -9.79
CA PRO A 96 7.79 17.96 -9.63
C PRO A 96 6.43 18.08 -8.92
N PRO A 97 6.16 19.22 -8.25
CA PRO A 97 4.85 19.47 -7.67
C PRO A 97 3.76 19.47 -8.76
N PRO A 98 2.53 19.08 -8.42
CA PRO A 98 1.43 19.14 -9.38
C PRO A 98 1.18 20.60 -9.80
N PRO A 99 0.66 20.82 -11.03
CA PRO A 99 0.23 22.13 -11.44
C PRO A 99 -0.89 22.66 -10.53
N PRO A 100 -1.07 23.99 -10.43
CA PRO A 100 -2.21 24.55 -9.72
C PRO A 100 -3.53 24.16 -10.39
N ASN A 101 -4.60 24.05 -9.62
CA ASN A 101 -5.97 23.78 -10.08
C ASN A 101 -6.17 22.39 -10.73
N VAL A 102 -5.56 21.35 -10.16
CA VAL A 102 -5.84 19.96 -10.55
C VAL A 102 -7.27 19.61 -10.12
N PRO A 103 -8.14 19.12 -11.03
CA PRO A 103 -9.47 18.65 -10.65
C PRO A 103 -9.38 17.50 -9.65
N GLU A 104 -10.08 17.63 -8.54
CA GLU A 104 -10.13 16.60 -7.53
C GLU A 104 -11.18 15.53 -7.88
N LEU A 105 -10.84 14.27 -7.63
CA LEU A 105 -11.83 13.19 -7.66
C LEU A 105 -12.74 13.29 -6.42
N PRO A 106 -14.00 12.80 -6.49
CA PRO A 106 -14.87 12.72 -5.32
C PRO A 106 -14.16 12.06 -4.15
N GLU A 107 -14.31 12.59 -2.94
CA GLU A 107 -13.70 12.03 -1.73
C GLU A 107 -14.28 10.66 -1.34
N ASP A 108 -15.52 10.38 -1.76
CA ASP A 108 -16.24 9.15 -1.53
C ASP A 108 -16.32 8.33 -2.83
N GLU A 109 -15.79 7.11 -2.78
CA GLU A 109 -15.73 6.18 -3.91
C GLU A 109 -17.13 5.76 -4.39
N SER A 110 -18.13 5.72 -3.51
CA SER A 110 -19.53 5.42 -3.86
C SER A 110 -20.13 6.45 -4.83
N ARG A 111 -19.62 7.68 -4.82
CA ARG A 111 -20.08 8.79 -5.67
C ARG A 111 -19.48 8.79 -7.09
N LEU A 112 -18.64 7.84 -7.44
CA LEU A 112 -18.08 7.72 -8.80
C LEU A 112 -19.09 7.21 -9.84
N GLY A 113 -20.35 6.93 -9.45
CA GLY A 113 -21.36 6.37 -10.33
C GLY A 113 -20.92 5.02 -10.90
N ASP A 114 -21.03 4.84 -12.22
CA ASP A 114 -20.60 3.61 -12.91
C ASP A 114 -19.08 3.53 -13.19
N LEU A 115 -18.35 4.59 -12.89
CA LEU A 115 -16.91 4.64 -13.12
C LEU A 115 -16.14 3.96 -11.99
N THR A 116 -15.28 3.01 -12.35
CA THR A 116 -14.25 2.54 -11.41
C THR A 116 -13.21 3.63 -11.20
N LEU A 117 -12.54 3.63 -10.05
CA LEU A 117 -11.44 4.58 -9.78
C LEU A 117 -10.35 4.52 -10.87
N ARG A 118 -10.05 3.32 -11.38
CA ARG A 118 -9.12 3.12 -12.51
C ARG A 118 -9.55 3.88 -13.76
N LYS A 119 -10.82 3.82 -14.13
CA LYS A 119 -11.35 4.55 -15.29
C LYS A 119 -11.33 6.06 -15.05
N ALA A 120 -11.72 6.51 -13.87
CA ALA A 120 -11.67 7.92 -13.49
C ALA A 120 -10.23 8.49 -13.58
N LEU A 121 -9.22 7.73 -13.12
CA LEU A 121 -7.81 8.10 -13.26
C LEU A 121 -7.34 8.09 -14.72
N ALA A 122 -7.81 7.15 -15.55
CA ALA A 122 -7.47 7.12 -16.97
C ALA A 122 -7.96 8.39 -17.67
N LEU A 123 -9.20 8.81 -17.43
CA LEU A 123 -9.75 10.07 -17.97
C LEU A 123 -8.95 11.30 -17.53
N HIS A 124 -8.47 11.31 -16.28
CA HIS A 124 -7.60 12.40 -15.79
C HIS A 124 -6.26 12.46 -16.54
N ARG A 125 -5.69 11.31 -16.93
CA ARG A 125 -4.42 11.21 -17.66
C ARG A 125 -4.52 11.57 -19.14
N ASP A 126 -5.70 11.65 -19.73
CA ASP A 126 -5.88 12.06 -21.13
C ASP A 126 -5.37 13.49 -21.38
N ASN A 127 -5.23 14.28 -20.31
CA ASN A 127 -4.56 15.58 -20.39
C ASN A 127 -3.03 15.38 -20.45
N LYS A 128 -2.43 15.80 -21.56
CA LYS A 128 -0.97 15.68 -21.82
C LYS A 128 -0.09 16.32 -20.74
N SER A 129 -0.58 17.37 -20.07
CA SER A 129 0.17 17.99 -18.96
C SER A 129 0.23 17.12 -17.70
N CYS A 130 -0.67 16.15 -17.57
CA CYS A 130 -0.76 15.25 -16.41
C CYS A 130 -0.10 13.89 -16.68
N SER A 131 -0.17 13.38 -17.92
CA SER A 131 0.25 12.02 -18.27
C SER A 131 1.70 11.73 -17.90
N GLY A 132 2.64 12.62 -18.23
CA GLY A 132 4.07 12.38 -18.03
C GLY A 132 4.51 12.14 -16.57
N CYS A 133 3.79 12.75 -15.60
CA CYS A 133 4.01 12.46 -14.19
C CYS A 133 3.25 11.20 -13.75
N HIS A 134 1.99 11.07 -14.14
CA HIS A 134 1.12 9.99 -13.72
C HIS A 134 1.56 8.60 -14.23
N GLU A 135 2.13 8.51 -15.42
CA GLU A 135 2.72 7.28 -15.97
C GLU A 135 3.78 6.66 -15.06
N ARG A 136 4.46 7.46 -14.24
CA ARG A 136 5.53 7.00 -13.36
C ARG A 136 5.03 6.30 -12.10
N PHE A 137 3.84 6.63 -11.61
CA PHE A 137 3.37 6.16 -10.30
C PHE A 137 1.95 5.62 -10.24
N ASP A 138 1.05 5.96 -11.16
CA ASP A 138 -0.35 5.51 -11.08
C ASP A 138 -0.49 4.00 -11.12
N THR A 139 0.24 3.34 -12.03
CA THR A 139 0.17 1.88 -12.17
C THR A 139 0.75 1.18 -10.95
N ILE A 140 1.79 1.75 -10.34
CA ILE A 140 2.33 1.30 -9.05
C ILE A 140 1.25 1.39 -7.97
N GLY A 141 0.53 2.51 -7.93
CA GLY A 141 -0.57 2.71 -6.98
C GLY A 141 -1.78 1.80 -7.21
N LEU A 142 -2.12 1.52 -8.47
CA LEU A 142 -3.20 0.60 -8.81
C LEU A 142 -2.95 -0.85 -8.36
N ALA A 143 -1.70 -1.25 -8.17
CA ALA A 143 -1.36 -2.55 -7.60
C ALA A 143 -1.85 -2.71 -6.14
N PHE A 144 -2.13 -1.60 -5.44
CA PHE A 144 -2.66 -1.61 -4.07
C PHE A 144 -4.19 -1.66 -3.99
N GLU A 145 -4.91 -1.68 -5.10
CA GLU A 145 -6.37 -1.56 -5.08
C GLU A 145 -7.10 -2.77 -4.45
N GLY A 146 -6.42 -3.90 -4.28
CA GLY A 146 -6.88 -5.00 -3.43
C GLY A 146 -6.93 -4.68 -1.93
N TYR A 147 -6.53 -3.45 -1.54
CA TYR A 147 -6.62 -2.92 -0.17
C TYR A 147 -7.43 -1.63 -0.17
N GLY A 148 -8.46 -1.58 0.65
CA GLY A 148 -9.34 -0.43 0.79
C GLY A 148 -8.72 0.78 1.50
N PRO A 149 -9.55 1.79 1.82
CA PRO A 149 -9.07 3.06 2.38
C PRO A 149 -8.35 2.93 3.72
N VAL A 150 -8.78 2.01 4.59
CA VAL A 150 -8.16 1.76 5.89
C VAL A 150 -7.24 0.53 5.88
N GLY A 151 -6.94 0.02 4.69
CA GLY A 151 -6.01 -1.09 4.50
C GLY A 151 -6.65 -2.47 4.65
N GLU A 152 -7.95 -2.59 4.72
CA GLU A 152 -8.69 -3.86 4.64
C GLU A 152 -8.52 -4.51 3.26
N ARG A 153 -8.50 -5.84 3.20
CA ARG A 153 -8.51 -6.55 1.90
C ARG A 153 -9.89 -6.44 1.25
N ARG A 154 -9.90 -6.22 -0.07
CA ARG A 154 -11.16 -6.05 -0.81
C ARG A 154 -11.08 -6.64 -2.21
N THR A 155 -12.23 -7.08 -2.72
CA THR A 155 -12.45 -7.45 -4.13
C THR A 155 -13.44 -6.52 -4.83
N LYS A 156 -14.14 -5.68 -4.03
CA LYS A 156 -15.06 -4.64 -4.49
C LYS A 156 -14.70 -3.32 -3.83
N ASP A 157 -14.96 -2.24 -4.53
CA ASP A 157 -14.86 -0.89 -3.97
C ASP A 157 -16.08 -0.53 -3.11
N LEU A 158 -16.09 0.66 -2.49
CA LEU A 158 -17.20 1.11 -1.65
C LEU A 158 -18.51 1.37 -2.43
N GLY A 159 -18.44 1.46 -3.76
CA GLY A 159 -19.58 1.52 -4.65
C GLY A 159 -20.06 0.13 -5.13
N GLY A 160 -19.48 -0.96 -4.62
CA GLY A 160 -19.83 -2.33 -4.97
C GLY A 160 -19.25 -2.83 -6.31
N ARG A 161 -18.42 -2.03 -6.99
CA ARG A 161 -17.83 -2.39 -8.28
C ARG A 161 -16.60 -3.28 -8.09
N PRO A 162 -16.34 -4.24 -9.00
CA PRO A 162 -15.18 -5.11 -8.90
C PRO A 162 -13.87 -4.31 -9.04
N VAL A 163 -12.89 -4.67 -8.22
CA VAL A 163 -11.56 -4.07 -8.23
C VAL A 163 -10.62 -4.96 -9.04
N SER A 164 -9.90 -4.37 -10.01
CA SER A 164 -8.81 -5.03 -10.73
C SER A 164 -7.46 -4.53 -10.21
N THR A 165 -6.57 -5.46 -9.96
CA THR A 165 -5.18 -5.19 -9.54
C THR A 165 -4.15 -5.54 -10.60
N ASP A 166 -4.58 -5.92 -11.80
CA ASP A 166 -3.69 -6.16 -12.94
C ASP A 166 -3.12 -4.84 -13.44
N VAL A 167 -1.82 -4.77 -13.58
CA VAL A 167 -1.12 -3.54 -13.94
C VAL A 167 0.00 -3.80 -14.94
N VAL A 168 0.32 -2.77 -15.71
CA VAL A 168 1.54 -2.69 -16.51
C VAL A 168 2.41 -1.62 -15.87
N PHE A 169 3.50 -2.02 -15.24
CA PHE A 169 4.46 -1.11 -14.62
C PHE A 169 5.29 -0.36 -15.65
N PRO A 170 5.98 0.73 -15.26
CA PRO A 170 6.92 1.41 -16.14
C PRO A 170 7.93 0.43 -16.78
N GLY A 171 8.21 0.63 -18.07
CA GLY A 171 9.03 -0.32 -18.83
C GLY A 171 8.27 -1.49 -19.44
N GLY A 172 6.93 -1.55 -19.32
CA GLY A 172 6.08 -2.57 -19.92
C GLY A 172 5.98 -3.89 -19.13
N HIS A 173 6.45 -3.92 -17.89
CA HIS A 173 6.41 -5.10 -17.04
C HIS A 173 5.01 -5.35 -16.48
N THR A 174 4.45 -6.51 -16.70
CA THR A 174 3.12 -6.87 -16.20
C THR A 174 3.17 -7.46 -14.80
N GLY A 175 2.14 -7.27 -14.01
CA GLY A 175 2.00 -7.87 -12.69
C GLY A 175 0.60 -7.69 -12.10
N THR A 176 0.31 -8.44 -11.04
CA THR A 176 -0.98 -8.42 -10.36
C THR A 176 -0.79 -8.13 -8.88
N GLY A 177 -1.47 -7.11 -8.41
CA GLY A 177 -1.54 -6.75 -7.00
C GLY A 177 -0.19 -6.44 -6.35
N LEU A 178 -0.15 -6.54 -5.03
CA LEU A 178 1.05 -6.24 -4.26
C LEU A 178 2.21 -7.18 -4.58
N HIS A 179 1.93 -8.46 -4.81
CA HIS A 179 2.98 -9.42 -5.16
C HIS A 179 3.66 -9.06 -6.49
N GLY A 180 2.88 -8.67 -7.50
CA GLY A 180 3.41 -8.16 -8.77
C GLY A 180 4.27 -6.92 -8.57
N LEU A 181 3.85 -5.98 -7.70
CA LEU A 181 4.63 -4.80 -7.37
C LEU A 181 5.95 -5.15 -6.66
N GLN A 182 5.92 -6.05 -5.67
CA GLN A 182 7.12 -6.49 -4.96
C GLN A 182 8.13 -7.16 -5.91
N THR A 183 7.63 -7.98 -6.84
CA THR A 183 8.45 -8.62 -7.89
C THR A 183 9.07 -7.57 -8.82
N TYR A 184 8.27 -6.60 -9.28
CA TYR A 184 8.75 -5.49 -10.11
C TYR A 184 9.83 -4.66 -9.39
N LEU A 185 9.60 -4.29 -8.14
CA LEU A 185 10.58 -3.53 -7.35
C LEU A 185 11.89 -4.32 -7.18
N ARG A 186 11.81 -5.61 -6.91
CA ARG A 186 12.98 -6.47 -6.75
C ARG A 186 13.78 -6.64 -8.04
N GLN A 187 13.11 -6.86 -9.16
CA GLN A 187 13.76 -7.20 -10.43
C GLN A 187 14.24 -5.97 -11.20
N HIS A 188 13.56 -4.83 -11.06
CA HIS A 188 13.77 -3.68 -11.93
C HIS A 188 14.09 -2.37 -11.22
N ARG A 189 13.88 -2.29 -9.89
CA ARG A 189 14.05 -1.05 -9.12
C ARG A 189 14.82 -1.25 -7.80
N GLN A 190 15.55 -2.37 -7.69
CA GLN A 190 16.27 -2.71 -6.46
C GLN A 190 17.37 -1.69 -6.15
N ASP A 191 18.12 -1.29 -7.15
CA ASP A 191 19.28 -0.39 -6.97
C ASP A 191 18.81 0.99 -6.49
N GLU A 192 17.74 1.54 -7.07
CA GLU A 192 17.17 2.82 -6.61
C GLU A 192 16.65 2.74 -5.17
N PHE A 193 16.00 1.61 -4.82
CA PHE A 193 15.56 1.39 -3.46
C PHE A 193 16.73 1.38 -2.47
N LEU A 194 17.79 0.61 -2.76
CA LEU A 194 18.96 0.49 -1.89
C LEU A 194 19.72 1.82 -1.78
N ASP A 195 19.95 2.50 -2.90
CA ASP A 195 20.60 3.79 -2.91
C ASP A 195 19.83 4.84 -2.08
N ASN A 196 18.53 4.93 -2.29
CA ASN A 196 17.69 5.85 -1.50
C ASN A 196 17.65 5.49 -0.01
N LEU A 197 17.61 4.20 0.34
CA LEU A 197 17.67 3.74 1.73
C LEU A 197 19.01 4.14 2.38
N CYS A 198 20.14 3.87 1.71
CA CYS A 198 21.46 4.25 2.18
C CYS A 198 21.59 5.77 2.37
N ARG A 199 21.13 6.56 1.39
CA ARG A 199 21.14 8.03 1.51
C ARG A 199 20.34 8.52 2.72
N LYS A 200 19.17 7.94 2.97
CA LYS A 200 18.33 8.31 4.13
C LYS A 200 18.99 7.95 5.45
N LEU A 201 19.63 6.79 5.54
CA LEU A 201 20.32 6.37 6.75
C LEU A 201 21.55 7.26 7.04
N LEU A 202 22.28 7.66 5.99
CA LEU A 202 23.47 8.53 6.13
C LEU A 202 23.10 10.00 6.41
N SER A 203 21.88 10.43 6.09
CA SER A 203 21.42 11.81 6.31
C SER A 203 20.66 12.00 7.63
N TYR A 204 20.50 10.94 8.42
CA TYR A 204 19.85 10.96 9.72
C TYR A 204 20.87 11.15 10.84
#